data_66e1009762d87240a4bee41896312320
#
_entry.id   66e1009762d87240a4bee41896312320
#
_cell.length_a   1.000
_cell.length_b   1.000
_cell.length_c   1.000
_cell.angle_alpha   90.00
_cell.angle_beta   90.00
_cell.angle_gamma   90.00
#
_symmetry.space_group_name_H-M   'P 1'
#
loop_
_entity.id
_entity.type
_entity.pdbx_description
1 polymer ?
#
loop_
_entity_poly.entity_id
_entity_poly.type
_entity_poly.pdbx_seq_one_letter_code
_entity_poly.pdbx_strand_id
1 'polypeptide(L)'
;MSNVVYPSLSGTSVFTDFVELPSQLYEHWQEQPQVLQKFARHYQTGEPLPEDLLKRFIAARKFNQGFATVEFVSSALKDLEFHTQPAASITDVRAFERQELDKIGMPAEIALRHRPT
;
A
#
# COMPACT_ATOMS: atom_id res chain seq x y z
N MET A 1 -6.51 11.90 18.82
CA MET A 1 -5.75 12.45 19.95
C MET A 1 -4.90 13.62 19.46
N SER A 2 -5.52 14.76 19.26
CA SER A 2 -4.82 15.95 18.76
C SER A 2 -4.71 16.98 19.88
N ASN A 3 -3.49 17.43 20.17
CA ASN A 3 -3.24 18.53 21.09
C ASN A 3 -2.81 19.75 20.27
N VAL A 4 -3.79 20.41 19.67
CA VAL A 4 -3.59 21.57 18.77
C VAL A 4 -4.34 22.79 19.29
N VAL A 5 -3.81 23.97 19.01
CA VAL A 5 -4.43 25.25 19.42
C VAL A 5 -5.67 25.56 18.56
N TYR A 6 -5.62 25.21 17.27
CA TYR A 6 -6.72 25.49 16.34
C TYR A 6 -7.51 24.20 16.04
N PRO A 7 -8.80 24.12 16.37
CA PRO A 7 -9.64 22.94 16.11
C PRO A 7 -9.66 22.51 14.63
N SER A 8 -9.52 23.43 13.69
CA SER A 8 -9.45 23.16 12.26
C SER A 8 -8.23 22.33 11.82
N LEU A 9 -7.22 22.20 12.68
CA LEU A 9 -6.02 21.39 12.45
C LEU A 9 -6.02 20.09 13.28
N SER A 10 -7.16 19.70 13.81
CA SER A 10 -7.28 18.52 14.66
C SER A 10 -7.64 17.26 13.86
N GLY A 11 -7.30 16.10 14.42
CA GLY A 11 -7.64 14.81 13.84
C GLY A 11 -6.96 14.59 12.49
N THR A 12 -7.76 14.35 11.46
CA THR A 12 -7.30 14.12 10.09
C THR A 12 -7.21 15.40 9.25
N SER A 13 -7.47 16.57 9.85
CA SER A 13 -7.36 17.87 9.18
C SER A 13 -5.90 18.34 9.12
N VAL A 14 -5.05 17.55 8.48
CA VAL A 14 -3.61 17.78 8.30
C VAL A 14 -3.25 17.45 6.85
N PHE A 15 -2.00 17.73 6.44
CA PHE A 15 -1.54 17.38 5.10
C PHE A 15 -1.63 15.87 4.86
N THR A 16 -1.95 15.49 3.63
CA THR A 16 -2.20 14.09 3.23
C THR A 16 -0.99 13.18 3.47
N ASP A 17 0.22 13.69 3.27
CA ASP A 17 1.48 12.99 3.51
C ASP A 17 1.78 12.73 5.00
N PHE A 18 1.09 13.41 5.90
CA PHE A 18 1.25 13.23 7.35
C PHE A 18 0.09 12.46 7.99
N VAL A 19 -1.10 12.46 7.39
CA VAL A 19 -2.33 11.96 8.03
C VAL A 19 -2.23 10.49 8.47
N GLU A 20 -1.55 9.65 7.69
CA GLU A 20 -1.39 8.21 7.96
C GLU A 20 -0.07 7.85 8.66
N LEU A 21 0.83 8.82 8.88
CA LEU A 21 2.11 8.52 9.54
C LEU A 21 1.96 7.80 10.89
N PRO A 22 1.07 8.22 11.81
CA PRO A 22 0.89 7.53 13.08
C PRO A 22 0.30 6.12 12.91
N SER A 23 -0.70 5.95 12.06
CA SER A 23 -1.37 4.66 11.85
C SER A 23 -0.42 3.65 11.21
N GLN A 24 0.31 4.03 10.17
CA GLN A 24 1.30 3.17 9.51
C GLN A 24 2.45 2.80 10.43
N LEU A 25 2.89 3.71 11.31
CA LEU A 25 3.89 3.40 12.32
C LEU A 25 3.39 2.34 13.32
N TYR A 26 2.13 2.45 13.77
CA TYR A 26 1.54 1.48 14.69
C TYR A 26 1.28 0.11 14.05
N GLU A 27 1.05 0.03 12.76
CA GLU A 27 0.96 -1.26 12.04
C GLU A 27 2.21 -2.10 12.23
N HIS A 28 3.40 -1.49 12.21
CA HIS A 28 4.66 -2.19 12.42
C HIS A 28 4.76 -2.79 13.84
N TRP A 29 4.18 -2.13 14.83
CA TRP A 29 4.15 -2.63 16.20
C TRP A 29 3.13 -3.74 16.38
N GLN A 30 1.98 -3.63 15.74
CA GLN A 30 0.94 -4.66 15.79
C GLN A 30 1.44 -6.02 15.31
N GLU A 31 2.39 -6.04 14.40
CA GLU A 31 2.94 -7.26 13.81
C GLU A 31 4.10 -7.88 14.62
N GLN A 32 4.53 -7.22 15.70
CA GLN A 32 5.59 -7.77 16.54
C GLN A 32 5.10 -9.01 17.29
N PRO A 33 5.89 -10.11 17.30
CA PRO A 33 5.49 -11.35 17.97
C PRO A 33 5.06 -11.15 19.43
N GLN A 34 5.75 -10.30 20.16
CA GLN A 34 5.43 -10.01 21.56
C GLN A 34 4.07 -9.32 21.72
N VAL A 35 3.71 -8.46 20.78
CA VAL A 35 2.42 -7.77 20.77
C VAL A 35 1.31 -8.76 20.41
N LEU A 36 1.50 -9.56 19.36
CA LEU A 36 0.54 -10.58 18.94
C LEU A 36 0.32 -11.63 20.04
N GLN A 37 1.35 -12.14 20.68
CA GLN A 37 1.20 -13.10 21.79
C GLN A 37 0.44 -12.52 22.98
N LYS A 38 0.56 -11.22 23.22
CA LYS A 38 -0.14 -10.56 24.32
C LYS A 38 -1.61 -10.31 24.03
N PHE A 39 -1.94 -9.86 22.80
CA PHE A 39 -3.27 -9.34 22.47
C PHE A 39 -4.09 -10.26 21.56
N ALA A 40 -3.45 -11.04 20.67
CA ALA A 40 -4.13 -11.98 19.80
C ALA A 40 -4.51 -13.25 20.58
N ARG A 41 -5.70 -13.24 21.19
CA ARG A 41 -6.22 -14.33 22.00
C ARG A 41 -7.51 -14.87 21.39
N HIS A 42 -7.70 -16.18 21.54
CA HIS A 42 -8.93 -16.83 21.11
C HIS A 42 -10.11 -16.28 21.91
N TYR A 43 -11.16 -15.87 21.21
CA TYR A 43 -12.28 -15.11 21.80
C TYR A 43 -13.10 -15.87 22.86
N GLN A 44 -13.11 -17.21 22.81
CA GLN A 44 -13.79 -18.06 23.79
C GLN A 44 -12.84 -18.60 24.86
N THR A 45 -11.68 -19.12 24.47
CA THR A 45 -10.78 -19.82 25.38
C THR A 45 -9.75 -18.91 26.06
N GLY A 46 -9.51 -17.71 25.48
CA GLY A 46 -8.47 -16.80 25.96
C GLY A 46 -7.05 -17.26 25.66
N GLU A 47 -6.87 -18.39 24.98
CA GLU A 47 -5.55 -18.91 24.61
C GLU A 47 -4.82 -17.96 23.66
N PRO A 48 -3.50 -17.79 23.80
CA PRO A 48 -2.72 -16.96 22.89
C PRO A 48 -2.65 -17.59 21.49
N LEU A 49 -2.33 -16.75 20.49
CA LEU A 49 -2.10 -17.22 19.12
C LEU A 49 -1.04 -18.34 19.10
N PRO A 50 -1.32 -19.53 18.52
CA PRO A 50 -0.38 -20.62 18.40
C PRO A 50 0.92 -20.19 17.69
N GLU A 51 2.06 -20.66 18.18
CA GLU A 51 3.37 -20.23 17.70
C GLU A 51 3.62 -20.62 16.23
N ASP A 52 3.13 -21.78 15.79
CA ASP A 52 3.22 -22.22 14.40
C ASP A 52 2.41 -21.31 13.46
N LEU A 53 1.22 -20.88 13.89
CA LEU A 53 0.39 -19.94 13.15
C LEU A 53 1.05 -18.55 13.07
N LEU A 54 1.66 -18.09 14.16
CA LEU A 54 2.43 -16.85 14.18
C LEU A 54 3.62 -16.90 13.21
N LYS A 55 4.37 -17.99 13.18
CA LYS A 55 5.47 -18.18 12.22
C LYS A 55 4.98 -18.15 10.77
N ARG A 56 3.89 -18.84 10.48
CA ARG A 56 3.27 -18.83 9.14
C ARG A 56 2.76 -17.45 8.74
N PHE A 57 2.15 -16.72 9.65
CA PHE A 57 1.69 -15.35 9.43
C PHE A 57 2.85 -14.42 9.05
N ILE A 58 3.95 -14.47 9.82
CA ILE A 58 5.15 -13.66 9.54
C ILE A 58 5.78 -14.03 8.18
N ALA A 59 5.83 -15.32 7.86
CA ALA A 59 6.37 -15.78 6.57
C ALA A 59 5.50 -15.35 5.38
N ALA A 60 4.18 -15.36 5.54
CA ALA A 60 3.22 -15.00 4.48
C ALA A 60 3.36 -13.53 4.04
N ARG A 61 3.85 -12.65 4.91
CA ARG A 61 4.04 -11.21 4.60
C ARG A 61 5.01 -10.94 3.45
N LYS A 62 5.97 -11.83 3.23
CA LYS A 62 6.95 -11.71 2.14
C LYS A 62 6.48 -12.38 0.85
N PHE A 63 5.36 -13.09 0.88
CA PHE A 63 4.84 -13.78 -0.28
C PHE A 63 4.39 -12.76 -1.35
N ASN A 64 4.89 -12.92 -2.55
CA ASN A 64 4.62 -12.04 -3.70
C ASN A 64 4.90 -10.53 -3.48
N GLN A 65 5.69 -10.16 -2.46
CA GLN A 65 6.01 -8.77 -2.19
C GLN A 65 6.69 -8.07 -3.38
N GLY A 66 7.55 -8.79 -4.11
CA GLY A 66 8.18 -8.26 -5.32
C GLY A 66 7.16 -7.89 -6.37
N PHE A 67 6.21 -8.79 -6.66
CA PHE A 67 5.14 -8.50 -7.62
C PHE A 67 4.27 -7.31 -7.18
N ALA A 68 3.81 -7.29 -5.92
CA ALA A 68 3.00 -6.19 -5.39
C ALA A 68 3.73 -4.84 -5.49
N THR A 69 5.03 -4.82 -5.23
CA THR A 69 5.86 -3.61 -5.35
C THR A 69 5.97 -3.17 -6.81
N VAL A 70 6.21 -4.09 -7.73
CA VAL A 70 6.30 -3.77 -9.17
C VAL A 70 4.96 -3.26 -9.69
N GLU A 71 3.84 -3.88 -9.33
CA GLU A 71 2.50 -3.43 -9.73
C GLU A 71 2.23 -1.99 -9.25
N PHE A 72 2.53 -1.70 -7.99
CA PHE A 72 2.36 -0.36 -7.43
C PHE A 72 3.25 0.68 -8.12
N VAL A 73 4.55 0.40 -8.26
CA VAL A 73 5.52 1.31 -8.88
C VAL A 73 5.22 1.50 -10.37
N SER A 74 4.75 0.48 -11.07
CA SER A 74 4.33 0.58 -12.48
C SER A 74 3.20 1.58 -12.68
N SER A 75 2.26 1.65 -11.74
CA SER A 75 1.19 2.65 -11.77
C SER A 75 1.75 4.07 -11.66
N ALA A 76 2.69 4.29 -10.74
CA ALA A 76 3.33 5.59 -10.55
C ALA A 76 4.19 6.01 -11.75
N LEU A 77 4.95 5.09 -12.33
CA LEU A 77 5.76 5.35 -13.52
C LEU A 77 4.89 5.69 -14.72
N LYS A 78 3.83 4.94 -14.95
CA LYS A 78 2.87 5.21 -16.03
C LYS A 78 2.21 6.58 -15.84
N ASP A 79 1.79 6.92 -14.62
CA ASP A 79 1.21 8.22 -14.31
C ASP A 79 2.20 9.36 -14.58
N LEU A 80 3.45 9.20 -14.16
CA LEU A 80 4.52 10.15 -14.44
C LEU A 80 4.73 10.37 -15.95
N GLU A 81 4.76 9.30 -16.75
CA GLU A 81 4.90 9.38 -18.20
C GLU A 81 3.72 10.14 -18.86
N PHE A 82 2.48 9.92 -18.39
CA PHE A 82 1.34 10.69 -18.86
C PHE A 82 1.51 12.19 -18.62
N HIS A 83 2.06 12.57 -17.45
CA HIS A 83 2.19 13.98 -17.06
C HIS A 83 3.46 14.67 -17.56
N THR A 84 4.44 13.91 -18.06
CA THR A 84 5.64 14.47 -18.67
C THR A 84 5.50 14.71 -20.17
N GLN A 85 4.48 14.13 -20.82
CA GLN A 85 4.22 14.32 -22.26
C GLN A 85 3.29 15.51 -22.50
N PRO A 86 3.43 16.21 -23.63
CA PRO A 86 2.42 17.17 -24.07
C PRO A 86 1.06 16.46 -24.25
N ALA A 87 -0.01 17.01 -23.68
CA ALA A 87 -1.34 16.38 -23.73
C ALA A 87 -1.79 15.99 -25.16
N ALA A 88 -1.46 16.80 -26.16
CA ALA A 88 -1.80 16.54 -27.56
C ALA A 88 -1.03 15.38 -28.19
N SER A 89 0.05 14.88 -27.56
CA SER A 89 0.85 13.77 -28.10
C SER A 89 0.22 12.40 -27.83
N ILE A 90 -0.68 12.30 -26.84
CA ILE A 90 -1.33 11.06 -26.45
C ILE A 90 -2.72 11.00 -27.08
N THR A 91 -2.82 10.44 -28.27
CA THR A 91 -4.09 10.31 -29.01
C THR A 91 -4.86 9.02 -28.66
N ASP A 92 -4.16 7.98 -28.24
CA ASP A 92 -4.73 6.71 -27.78
C ASP A 92 -4.14 6.35 -26.40
N VAL A 93 -4.94 6.57 -25.37
CA VAL A 93 -4.54 6.33 -23.99
C VAL A 93 -4.24 4.84 -23.73
N ARG A 94 -5.00 3.93 -24.34
CA ARG A 94 -4.79 2.48 -24.14
C ARG A 94 -3.51 1.98 -24.81
N ALA A 95 -3.25 2.46 -26.00
CA ALA A 95 -2.00 2.12 -26.70
C ALA A 95 -0.80 2.68 -25.95
N PHE A 96 -0.86 3.91 -25.46
CA PHE A 96 0.17 4.52 -24.63
C PHE A 96 0.39 3.71 -23.34
N GLU A 97 -0.67 3.40 -22.59
CA GLU A 97 -0.58 2.58 -21.38
C GLU A 97 0.12 1.25 -21.65
N ARG A 98 -0.26 0.55 -22.72
CA ARG A 98 0.36 -0.71 -23.11
C ARG A 98 1.85 -0.54 -23.39
N GLN A 99 2.22 0.46 -24.15
CA GLN A 99 3.61 0.73 -24.48
C GLN A 99 4.47 1.00 -23.24
N GLU A 100 3.97 1.76 -22.28
CA GLU A 100 4.69 2.05 -21.03
C GLU A 100 4.82 0.80 -20.15
N LEU A 101 3.78 -0.03 -20.06
CA LEU A 101 3.83 -1.28 -19.32
C LEU A 101 4.79 -2.30 -19.96
N ASP A 102 4.85 -2.37 -21.29
CA ASP A 102 5.79 -3.23 -22.02
C ASP A 102 7.26 -2.84 -21.75
N LYS A 103 7.57 -1.54 -21.61
CA LYS A 103 8.93 -1.06 -21.25
C LYS A 103 9.39 -1.57 -19.90
N ILE A 104 8.48 -1.74 -18.95
CA ILE A 104 8.76 -2.26 -17.61
C ILE A 104 8.68 -3.79 -17.54
N GLY A 105 8.31 -4.45 -18.63
CA GLY A 105 8.15 -5.91 -18.67
C GLY A 105 6.93 -6.42 -17.94
N MET A 106 5.88 -5.60 -17.83
CA MET A 106 4.63 -6.03 -17.19
C MET A 106 3.89 -7.02 -18.09
N PRO A 107 3.48 -8.21 -17.58
CA PRO A 107 2.71 -9.17 -18.34
C PRO A 107 1.43 -8.57 -18.92
N ALA A 108 1.08 -8.94 -20.15
CA ALA A 108 -0.07 -8.40 -20.87
C ALA A 108 -1.41 -8.71 -20.19
N GLU A 109 -1.46 -9.76 -19.39
CA GLU A 109 -2.64 -10.21 -18.63
C GLU A 109 -2.90 -9.34 -17.41
N ILE A 110 -1.91 -8.57 -16.97
CA ILE A 110 -2.05 -7.70 -15.79
C ILE A 110 -2.66 -6.35 -16.20
N ALA A 111 -3.85 -6.09 -15.68
CA ALA A 111 -4.47 -4.78 -15.80
C ALA A 111 -4.23 -3.99 -14.51
N LEU A 112 -3.53 -2.87 -14.62
CA LEU A 112 -3.32 -1.99 -13.47
C LEU A 112 -4.64 -1.38 -13.02
N ARG A 113 -4.89 -1.38 -11.71
CA ARG A 113 -6.11 -0.82 -11.11
C ARG A 113 -6.13 0.71 -11.14
N HIS A 114 -4.96 1.32 -10.96
CA HIS A 114 -4.80 2.76 -10.98
C HIS A 114 -4.67 3.22 -12.42
N ARG A 115 -5.68 3.89 -12.92
CA ARG A 115 -5.68 4.53 -14.23
C ARG A 115 -5.83 6.03 -14.04
N PRO A 116 -5.11 6.84 -14.84
CA PRO A 116 -5.38 8.27 -14.89
C PRO A 116 -6.84 8.48 -15.33
N THR A 117 -7.56 9.28 -14.59
CA THR A 117 -8.95 9.68 -14.88
C THR A 117 -8.98 10.99 -15.62
#